data_2050a6e7b8408bdeae79e0df0e5ce273
#
_entry.id   2050a6e7b8408bdeae79e0df0e5ce273
#
_cell.length_a   1.000
_cell.length_b   1.000
_cell.length_c   1.000
_cell.angle_alpha   90.00
_cell.angle_beta   90.00
_cell.angle_gamma   90.00
#
_symmetry.space_group_name_H-M   'P 1'
#
loop_
_entity.id
_entity.type
_entity.pdbx_description
1 polymer ?
#
loop_
_entity_poly.entity_id
_entity_poly.type
_entity_poly.pdbx_seq_one_letter_code
_entity_poly.pdbx_strand_id
1 'polypeptide(L)'
;MSALPQEKPLPCQAFDDDPQVLAEVLREGVNLAVWTRRLSPALRDFAAALVRNRPGLALSQTLEMEEERLPVLDGLLDAQQLPGQTDFLEDLGWLVEAFSCLTGARRIGLRLRVLDKPMCPRFHVDHVPLRLVTTYQGAASEWLDESGLDRRLLGGAQAEVVDEQLIHSLSTGDVALLKGERWEGNEGAGLVHRSPRAEPGLARLLLTLAWLA
;
A
#
# COMPACT_ATOMS: atom_id res chain seq x y z
N MET A 1 -28.49 2.14 34.40
CA MET A 1 -28.37 0.99 33.48
C MET A 1 -27.20 1.27 32.55
N SER A 2 -26.06 0.62 32.79
CA SER A 2 -24.87 0.79 31.94
C SER A 2 -25.10 -0.03 30.65
N ALA A 3 -25.12 0.65 29.51
CA ALA A 3 -25.18 -0.03 28.22
C ALA A 3 -23.90 -0.89 28.12
N LEU A 4 -24.05 -2.18 27.84
CA LEU A 4 -22.93 -3.05 27.47
C LEU A 4 -22.23 -2.44 26.25
N PRO A 5 -20.90 -2.40 26.21
CA PRO A 5 -20.19 -1.97 25.01
C PRO A 5 -20.62 -2.89 23.86
N GLN A 6 -21.19 -2.34 22.80
CA GLN A 6 -21.43 -3.06 21.57
C GLN A 6 -20.04 -3.40 21.00
N GLU A 7 -19.74 -4.70 20.88
CA GLU A 7 -18.56 -5.14 20.14
C GLU A 7 -18.68 -4.62 18.72
N LYS A 8 -17.70 -3.81 18.29
CA LYS A 8 -17.61 -3.40 16.89
C LYS A 8 -17.43 -4.67 16.03
N PRO A 9 -18.16 -4.80 14.91
CA PRO A 9 -17.96 -5.92 14.01
C PRO A 9 -16.50 -5.92 13.51
N LEU A 10 -15.95 -7.11 13.26
CA LEU A 10 -14.62 -7.23 12.68
C LEU A 10 -14.56 -6.52 11.32
N PRO A 11 -13.47 -5.83 11.01
CA PRO A 11 -13.29 -5.21 9.70
C PRO A 11 -13.35 -6.25 8.57
N CYS A 12 -13.86 -5.84 7.42
CA CYS A 12 -13.89 -6.66 6.22
C CYS A 12 -12.95 -6.12 5.14
N GLN A 13 -12.66 -6.97 4.15
CA GLN A 13 -11.77 -6.70 3.04
C GLN A 13 -12.52 -6.88 1.72
N ALA A 14 -12.24 -6.01 0.72
CA ALA A 14 -12.83 -6.06 -0.60
C ALA A 14 -11.76 -6.37 -1.66
N PHE A 15 -12.06 -7.31 -2.57
CA PHE A 15 -11.17 -7.73 -3.65
C PHE A 15 -11.95 -7.83 -4.96
N ASP A 16 -11.42 -7.25 -6.04
CA ASP A 16 -11.97 -7.41 -7.38
C ASP A 16 -10.86 -7.15 -8.42
N ASP A 17 -11.08 -7.57 -9.67
CA ASP A 17 -10.23 -7.25 -10.82
C ASP A 17 -10.64 -5.94 -11.52
N ASP A 18 -11.76 -5.33 -11.11
CA ASP A 18 -12.16 -3.98 -11.50
C ASP A 18 -11.58 -2.95 -10.53
N PRO A 19 -10.87 -1.90 -11.03
CA PRO A 19 -10.32 -0.84 -10.18
C PRO A 19 -11.37 -0.09 -9.35
N GLN A 20 -12.65 -0.14 -9.69
CA GLN A 20 -13.73 0.46 -8.90
C GLN A 20 -13.80 -0.12 -7.47
N VAL A 21 -13.28 -1.33 -7.25
CA VAL A 21 -13.20 -1.93 -5.90
C VAL A 21 -12.46 -1.05 -4.92
N LEU A 22 -11.53 -0.22 -5.37
CA LEU A 22 -10.80 0.70 -4.50
C LEU A 22 -11.73 1.67 -3.75
N ALA A 23 -12.90 1.99 -4.31
CA ALA A 23 -13.89 2.83 -3.65
C ALA A 23 -14.57 2.14 -2.44
N GLU A 24 -14.52 0.81 -2.36
CA GLU A 24 -15.05 0.05 -1.22
C GLU A 24 -14.36 0.42 0.10
N VAL A 25 -13.11 0.92 0.04
CA VAL A 25 -12.42 1.41 1.24
C VAL A 25 -13.15 2.55 1.93
N LEU A 26 -13.98 3.31 1.23
CA LEU A 26 -14.76 4.41 1.80
C LEU A 26 -15.91 3.93 2.68
N ARG A 27 -16.35 2.67 2.52
CA ARG A 27 -17.44 2.09 3.32
C ARG A 27 -17.01 1.88 4.77
N GLU A 28 -17.96 2.05 5.67
CA GLU A 28 -17.79 1.69 7.07
C GLU A 28 -17.48 0.19 7.22
N GLY A 29 -16.57 -0.16 8.12
CA GLY A 29 -16.16 -1.53 8.38
C GLY A 29 -15.19 -2.13 7.35
N VAL A 30 -14.94 -1.49 6.19
CA VAL A 30 -13.91 -1.94 5.24
C VAL A 30 -12.57 -1.31 5.62
N ASN A 31 -11.54 -2.10 5.89
CA ASN A 31 -10.21 -1.61 6.20
C ASN A 31 -9.14 -1.93 5.13
N LEU A 32 -9.48 -2.75 4.14
CA LEU A 32 -8.64 -3.09 2.99
C LEU A 32 -9.50 -3.18 1.73
N ALA A 33 -9.11 -2.48 0.66
CA ALA A 33 -9.66 -2.67 -0.68
C ALA A 33 -8.52 -2.95 -1.65
N VAL A 34 -8.64 -4.02 -2.44
CA VAL A 34 -7.58 -4.52 -3.32
C VAL A 34 -8.09 -4.66 -4.74
N TRP A 35 -7.52 -3.89 -5.63
CA TRP A 35 -7.63 -4.13 -7.06
C TRP A 35 -6.59 -5.17 -7.47
N THR A 36 -7.07 -6.38 -7.75
CA THR A 36 -6.23 -7.49 -8.22
C THR A 36 -5.94 -7.32 -9.71
N ARG A 37 -4.68 -7.07 -10.06
CA ARG A 37 -4.30 -6.85 -11.45
C ARG A 37 -3.00 -7.56 -11.82
N ARG A 38 -2.84 -7.83 -13.11
CA ARG A 38 -1.58 -8.30 -13.65
C ARG A 38 -0.85 -7.14 -14.32
N LEU A 39 0.41 -6.93 -13.94
CA LEU A 39 1.25 -5.94 -14.60
C LEU A 39 1.46 -6.31 -16.08
N SER A 40 1.43 -5.30 -16.96
CA SER A 40 1.80 -5.47 -18.37
C SER A 40 3.25 -5.93 -18.51
N PRO A 41 3.64 -6.54 -19.62
CA PRO A 41 5.06 -6.87 -19.88
C PRO A 41 5.98 -5.66 -19.74
N ALA A 42 5.57 -4.48 -20.26
CA ALA A 42 6.36 -3.26 -20.17
C ALA A 42 6.63 -2.83 -18.72
N LEU A 43 5.61 -2.86 -17.86
CA LEU A 43 5.75 -2.55 -16.43
C LEU A 43 6.66 -3.55 -15.71
N ARG A 44 6.54 -4.85 -16.00
CA ARG A 44 7.40 -5.88 -15.39
C ARG A 44 8.85 -5.72 -15.79
N ASP A 45 9.10 -5.51 -17.08
CA ASP A 45 10.45 -5.37 -17.63
C ASP A 45 11.12 -4.10 -17.10
N PHE A 46 10.38 -2.99 -17.04
CA PHE A 46 10.83 -1.75 -16.42
C PHE A 46 11.16 -1.93 -14.93
N ALA A 47 10.27 -2.54 -14.15
CA ALA A 47 10.50 -2.78 -12.71
C ALA A 47 11.77 -3.63 -12.48
N ALA A 48 11.94 -4.69 -13.29
CA ALA A 48 13.13 -5.53 -13.23
C ALA A 48 14.40 -4.77 -13.60
N ALA A 49 14.35 -3.92 -14.63
CA ALA A 49 15.48 -3.08 -15.03
C ALA A 49 15.81 -2.04 -13.94
N LEU A 50 14.80 -1.39 -13.37
CA LEU A 50 14.98 -0.39 -12.32
C LEU A 50 15.64 -1.00 -11.08
N VAL A 51 15.15 -2.16 -10.63
CA VAL A 51 15.76 -2.89 -9.48
C VAL A 51 17.22 -3.23 -9.72
N ARG A 52 17.57 -3.71 -10.92
CA ARG A 52 18.97 -4.04 -11.26
C ARG A 52 19.87 -2.82 -11.34
N ASN A 53 19.37 -1.72 -11.94
CA ASN A 53 20.18 -0.55 -12.24
C ASN A 53 20.25 0.46 -11.08
N ARG A 54 19.29 0.43 -10.17
CA ARG A 54 19.17 1.38 -9.06
C ARG A 54 18.97 0.67 -7.71
N PRO A 55 19.91 -0.22 -7.30
CA PRO A 55 19.82 -0.85 -5.98
C PRO A 55 19.82 0.21 -4.89
N GLY A 56 18.91 0.05 -3.91
CA GLY A 56 18.74 1.02 -2.82
C GLY A 56 18.05 2.33 -3.22
N LEU A 57 17.40 2.41 -4.40
CA LEU A 57 16.60 3.56 -4.79
C LEU A 57 15.64 3.97 -3.67
N ALA A 58 15.66 5.26 -3.33
CA ALA A 58 14.87 5.81 -2.24
C ALA A 58 14.32 7.19 -2.62
N LEU A 59 13.28 7.22 -3.46
CA LEU A 59 12.59 8.44 -3.84
C LEU A 59 11.49 8.78 -2.83
N SER A 60 11.38 10.07 -2.51
CA SER A 60 10.28 10.61 -1.73
C SER A 60 9.94 11.99 -2.27
N GLN A 61 8.67 12.21 -2.56
CA GLN A 61 8.16 13.48 -3.07
C GLN A 61 6.81 13.78 -2.41
N THR A 62 6.57 15.05 -2.11
CA THR A 62 5.23 15.54 -1.82
C THR A 62 4.64 16.10 -3.10
N LEU A 63 3.49 15.58 -3.49
CA LEU A 63 2.72 16.03 -4.63
C LEU A 63 1.62 16.96 -4.14
N GLU A 64 1.58 18.18 -4.69
CA GLU A 64 0.47 19.10 -4.50
C GLU A 64 -0.52 18.85 -5.64
N MET A 65 -1.76 18.52 -5.28
CA MET A 65 -2.84 18.23 -6.24
C MET A 65 -3.61 19.52 -6.50
N GLU A 66 -3.48 20.04 -7.71
CA GLU A 66 -4.23 21.20 -8.19
C GLU A 66 -5.43 20.72 -9.02
N GLU A 67 -6.55 21.44 -8.95
CA GLU A 67 -7.69 21.19 -9.81
C GLU A 67 -7.25 21.33 -11.28
N GLU A 68 -7.57 20.33 -12.11
CA GLU A 68 -7.28 20.29 -13.56
C GLU A 68 -5.80 20.12 -13.96
N ARG A 69 -4.89 19.84 -13.03
CA ARG A 69 -3.47 19.63 -13.37
C ARG A 69 -2.95 18.33 -12.82
N LEU A 70 -2.44 17.48 -13.72
CA LEU A 70 -1.71 16.27 -13.33
C LEU A 70 -0.44 16.63 -12.56
N PRO A 71 -0.10 15.90 -11.50
CA PRO A 71 1.15 16.12 -10.79
C PRO A 71 2.32 15.88 -11.75
N VAL A 72 3.29 16.79 -11.72
CA VAL A 72 4.51 16.66 -12.52
C VAL A 72 5.36 15.54 -11.92
N LEU A 73 5.35 14.38 -12.59
CA LEU A 73 6.18 13.23 -12.29
C LEU A 73 7.48 13.23 -13.10
N ASP A 74 7.64 14.21 -14.00
CA ASP A 74 8.84 14.41 -14.78
C ASP A 74 10.03 14.68 -13.85
N GLY A 75 11.14 13.95 -14.06
CA GLY A 75 12.32 14.04 -13.18
C GLY A 75 12.26 13.16 -11.93
N LEU A 76 11.16 12.44 -11.68
CA LEU A 76 11.08 11.45 -10.59
C LEU A 76 12.13 10.34 -10.77
N LEU A 77 12.36 9.97 -12.03
CA LEU A 77 13.39 9.01 -12.43
C LEU A 77 14.37 9.74 -13.34
N ASP A 78 15.63 9.84 -12.92
CA ASP A 78 16.69 10.50 -13.69
C ASP A 78 16.73 10.06 -15.17
N ALA A 79 17.36 10.89 -16.01
CA ALA A 79 17.41 10.90 -17.46
C ALA A 79 17.86 9.58 -18.18
N GLN A 80 18.09 8.49 -17.48
CA GLN A 80 18.25 7.18 -18.09
C GLN A 80 16.87 6.65 -18.47
N GLN A 81 16.49 6.85 -19.72
CA GLN A 81 15.26 6.30 -20.27
C GLN A 81 15.39 4.76 -20.35
N LEU A 82 14.89 4.09 -19.33
CA LEU A 82 14.74 2.64 -19.34
C LEU A 82 13.50 2.27 -20.18
N PRO A 83 13.56 1.18 -20.95
CA PRO A 83 12.37 0.68 -21.65
C PRO A 83 11.19 0.49 -20.68
N GLY A 84 9.99 0.94 -21.05
CA GLY A 84 8.79 0.89 -20.23
C GLY A 84 8.68 2.00 -19.18
N GLN A 85 9.59 2.97 -19.14
CA GLN A 85 9.52 4.10 -18.22
C GLN A 85 8.26 4.95 -18.42
N THR A 86 7.86 5.20 -19.66
CA THR A 86 6.63 5.94 -19.98
C THR A 86 5.42 5.22 -19.42
N ASP A 87 5.28 3.91 -19.69
CA ASP A 87 4.18 3.09 -19.16
C ASP A 87 4.13 3.14 -17.63
N PHE A 88 5.30 3.11 -16.98
CA PHE A 88 5.38 3.19 -15.52
C PHE A 88 4.95 4.56 -14.98
N LEU A 89 5.34 5.66 -15.62
CA LEU A 89 4.94 7.01 -15.22
C LEU A 89 3.45 7.24 -15.46
N GLU A 90 2.88 6.69 -16.53
CA GLU A 90 1.44 6.72 -16.80
C GLU A 90 0.67 5.94 -15.74
N ASP A 91 1.11 4.72 -15.40
CA ASP A 91 0.50 3.92 -14.33
C ASP A 91 0.58 4.63 -12.98
N LEU A 92 1.74 5.19 -12.66
CA LEU A 92 1.93 5.98 -11.44
C LEU A 92 1.03 7.20 -11.39
N GLY A 93 0.93 7.94 -12.51
CA GLY A 93 0.04 9.10 -12.65
C GLY A 93 -1.41 8.72 -12.36
N TRP A 94 -1.88 7.65 -12.99
CA TRP A 94 -3.23 7.13 -12.76
C TRP A 94 -3.49 6.77 -11.29
N LEU A 95 -2.52 6.10 -10.63
CA LEU A 95 -2.65 5.74 -9.21
C LEU A 95 -2.71 6.97 -8.30
N VAL A 96 -1.94 8.01 -8.60
CA VAL A 96 -1.95 9.28 -7.85
C VAL A 96 -3.29 9.99 -8.02
N GLU A 97 -3.82 10.06 -9.24
CA GLU A 97 -5.12 10.66 -9.53
C GLU A 97 -6.26 9.91 -8.85
N ALA A 98 -6.29 8.58 -9.00
CA ALA A 98 -7.30 7.74 -8.36
C ALA A 98 -7.27 7.91 -6.83
N PHE A 99 -6.08 7.93 -6.22
CA PHE A 99 -5.91 8.15 -4.80
C PHE A 99 -6.39 9.54 -4.36
N SER A 100 -6.05 10.59 -5.11
CA SER A 100 -6.54 11.95 -4.85
C SER A 100 -8.05 12.06 -4.99
N CYS A 101 -8.62 11.50 -6.05
CA CYS A 101 -10.06 11.50 -6.31
C CYS A 101 -10.84 10.81 -5.17
N LEU A 102 -10.38 9.62 -4.75
CA LEU A 102 -11.04 8.85 -3.69
C LEU A 102 -10.97 9.51 -2.32
N THR A 103 -9.86 10.18 -2.02
CA THR A 103 -9.60 10.73 -0.69
C THR A 103 -9.92 12.21 -0.56
N GLY A 104 -10.02 12.93 -1.68
CA GLY A 104 -10.00 14.40 -1.70
C GLY A 104 -8.67 15.00 -1.24
N ALA A 105 -7.60 14.19 -1.19
CA ALA A 105 -6.28 14.62 -0.72
C ALA A 105 -5.68 15.64 -1.68
N ARG A 106 -5.37 16.85 -1.17
CA ARG A 106 -4.65 17.89 -1.92
C ARG A 106 -3.13 17.75 -1.81
N ARG A 107 -2.65 16.99 -0.83
CA ARG A 107 -1.23 16.70 -0.61
C ARG A 107 -1.03 15.20 -0.46
N ILE A 108 -0.17 14.64 -1.30
CA ILE A 108 0.10 13.20 -1.33
C ILE A 108 1.59 12.98 -1.16
N GLY A 109 1.96 12.19 -0.15
CA GLY A 109 3.33 11.72 0.02
C GLY A 109 3.59 10.49 -0.84
N LEU A 110 4.38 10.63 -1.90
CA LEU A 110 4.82 9.55 -2.77
C LEU A 110 6.16 9.01 -2.31
N ARG A 111 6.28 7.70 -2.23
CA ARG A 111 7.56 7.01 -1.99
C ARG A 111 7.72 5.84 -2.96
N LEU A 112 8.85 5.81 -3.68
CA LEU A 112 9.27 4.68 -4.51
C LEU A 112 10.59 4.14 -3.96
N ARG A 113 10.62 2.83 -3.65
CA ARG A 113 11.73 2.18 -2.96
C ARG A 113 12.15 0.89 -3.64
N VAL A 114 13.46 0.72 -3.83
CA VAL A 114 14.05 -0.60 -4.06
C VAL A 114 14.57 -1.12 -2.73
N LEU A 115 14.01 -2.22 -2.25
CA LEU A 115 14.24 -2.76 -0.91
C LEU A 115 14.84 -4.15 -1.02
N ASP A 116 16.00 -4.35 -0.44
CA ASP A 116 16.68 -5.67 -0.26
C ASP A 116 16.40 -6.28 1.12
N LYS A 117 15.76 -5.50 2.00
CA LYS A 117 15.36 -5.89 3.37
C LYS A 117 13.94 -5.43 3.68
N PRO A 118 13.24 -6.09 4.60
CA PRO A 118 11.94 -5.62 5.06
C PRO A 118 12.07 -4.23 5.69
N MET A 119 11.25 -3.27 5.26
CA MET A 119 11.21 -1.93 5.84
C MET A 119 10.52 -1.94 7.20
N CYS A 120 9.41 -2.66 7.32
CA CYS A 120 8.63 -2.81 8.55
C CYS A 120 8.29 -4.30 8.75
N PRO A 121 9.21 -5.10 9.34
CA PRO A 121 9.06 -6.56 9.42
C PRO A 121 8.02 -7.02 10.44
N ARG A 122 7.63 -6.16 11.38
CA ARG A 122 6.64 -6.49 12.43
C ARG A 122 5.24 -6.08 11.99
N PHE A 123 4.26 -6.86 12.39
CA PHE A 123 2.86 -6.48 12.20
C PHE A 123 2.53 -5.20 12.96
N HIS A 124 1.96 -4.24 12.26
CA HIS A 124 1.64 -2.90 12.77
C HIS A 124 0.44 -2.33 12.02
N VAL A 125 -0.06 -1.22 12.52
CA VAL A 125 -1.09 -0.40 11.89
C VAL A 125 -0.48 0.95 11.55
N ASP A 126 -0.85 1.50 10.41
CA ASP A 126 -0.41 2.84 10.01
C ASP A 126 -1.16 3.94 10.77
N HIS A 127 -0.42 4.95 11.20
CA HIS A 127 -0.97 6.16 11.82
C HIS A 127 -1.26 7.27 10.79
N VAL A 128 -1.77 6.89 9.62
CA VAL A 128 -2.31 7.80 8.60
C VAL A 128 -3.78 7.48 8.37
N PRO A 129 -4.57 8.38 7.74
CA PRO A 129 -5.95 8.03 7.39
C PRO A 129 -6.01 6.88 6.40
N LEU A 130 -5.27 6.99 5.29
CA LEU A 130 -5.25 6.00 4.21
C LEU A 130 -3.85 5.93 3.59
N ARG A 131 -3.47 4.73 3.18
CA ARG A 131 -2.27 4.46 2.40
C ARG A 131 -2.61 3.60 1.18
N LEU A 132 -2.08 3.98 0.01
CA LEU A 132 -2.01 3.08 -1.14
C LEU A 132 -0.65 2.38 -1.13
N VAL A 133 -0.66 1.07 -1.40
CA VAL A 133 0.56 0.29 -1.64
C VAL A 133 0.41 -0.53 -2.91
N THR A 134 1.49 -0.60 -3.70
CA THR A 134 1.62 -1.57 -4.80
C THR A 134 3.07 -2.02 -4.92
N THR A 135 3.28 -3.29 -5.23
CA THR A 135 4.60 -3.88 -5.43
C THR A 135 4.74 -4.24 -6.91
N TYR A 136 5.67 -3.58 -7.60
CA TYR A 136 5.92 -3.84 -9.02
C TYR A 136 6.86 -5.02 -9.26
N GLN A 137 7.69 -5.38 -8.26
CA GLN A 137 8.57 -6.54 -8.31
C GLN A 137 8.87 -7.06 -6.92
N GLY A 138 9.04 -8.37 -6.79
CA GLY A 138 9.34 -9.07 -5.55
C GLY A 138 8.09 -9.34 -4.72
N ALA A 139 8.27 -9.87 -3.51
CA ALA A 139 7.18 -10.23 -2.61
C ALA A 139 6.37 -9.00 -2.18
N ALA A 140 5.05 -9.10 -2.20
CA ALA A 140 4.16 -8.00 -1.81
C ALA A 140 3.88 -7.97 -0.29
N SER A 141 3.19 -6.93 0.17
CA SER A 141 2.90 -6.76 1.61
C SER A 141 2.02 -7.88 2.13
N GLU A 142 2.22 -8.24 3.40
CA GLU A 142 1.42 -9.20 4.14
C GLU A 142 0.46 -8.47 5.08
N TRP A 143 -0.72 -9.04 5.30
CA TRP A 143 -1.71 -8.55 6.22
C TRP A 143 -2.31 -9.69 7.04
N LEU A 144 -2.94 -9.37 8.16
CA LEU A 144 -3.55 -10.35 9.07
C LEU A 144 -5.06 -10.31 9.00
N ASP A 145 -5.66 -11.51 8.95
CA ASP A 145 -7.04 -11.69 9.35
C ASP A 145 -7.15 -11.49 10.87
N GLU A 146 -8.09 -10.65 11.28
CA GLU A 146 -8.22 -10.25 12.68
C GLU A 146 -8.99 -11.23 13.56
N SER A 147 -9.52 -12.30 13.00
CA SER A 147 -10.36 -13.28 13.73
C SER A 147 -9.66 -13.95 14.93
N GLY A 148 -8.32 -13.87 15.00
CA GLY A 148 -7.51 -14.42 16.09
C GLY A 148 -6.49 -13.43 16.68
N LEU A 149 -6.56 -12.15 16.33
CA LEU A 149 -5.55 -11.18 16.72
C LEU A 149 -5.93 -10.40 17.99
N ASP A 150 -5.07 -10.43 19.00
CA ASP A 150 -5.12 -9.45 20.09
C ASP A 150 -4.29 -8.21 19.72
N ARG A 151 -4.97 -7.14 19.29
CA ARG A 151 -4.33 -5.88 18.89
C ARG A 151 -3.43 -5.25 19.97
N ARG A 152 -3.65 -5.57 21.25
CA ARG A 152 -2.81 -5.08 22.36
C ARG A 152 -1.39 -5.61 22.30
N LEU A 153 -1.17 -6.71 21.57
CA LEU A 153 0.15 -7.33 21.40
C LEU A 153 0.93 -6.74 20.23
N LEU A 154 0.30 -5.90 19.38
CA LEU A 154 0.96 -5.29 18.22
C LEU A 154 2.18 -4.46 18.63
N GLY A 155 3.27 -4.60 17.87
CA GLY A 155 4.55 -3.91 18.14
C GLY A 155 5.43 -4.56 19.18
N GLY A 156 4.91 -5.52 19.97
CA GLY A 156 5.68 -6.34 20.91
C GLY A 156 6.29 -7.58 20.25
N ALA A 157 7.23 -8.23 20.95
CA ALA A 157 7.81 -9.50 20.50
C ALA A 157 6.77 -10.63 20.36
N GLN A 158 5.68 -10.55 21.11
CA GLN A 158 4.58 -11.52 21.10
C GLN A 158 3.67 -11.37 19.86
N ALA A 159 3.67 -10.21 19.22
CA ALA A 159 2.95 -10.01 17.96
C ALA A 159 3.53 -10.83 16.78
N GLU A 160 4.71 -11.40 16.94
CA GLU A 160 5.34 -12.26 15.93
C GLU A 160 4.88 -13.72 16.01
N VAL A 161 4.19 -14.12 17.08
CA VAL A 161 3.61 -15.46 17.26
C VAL A 161 2.17 -15.46 16.75
N VAL A 162 2.02 -15.24 15.46
CA VAL A 162 0.72 -15.33 14.77
C VAL A 162 0.63 -16.66 14.05
N ASP A 163 -0.56 -17.28 14.09
CA ASP A 163 -0.83 -18.44 13.26
C ASP A 163 -0.60 -18.08 11.79
N GLU A 164 0.27 -18.81 11.12
CA GLU A 164 0.60 -18.57 9.71
C GLU A 164 -0.62 -18.64 8.80
N GLN A 165 -1.68 -19.35 9.20
CA GLN A 165 -2.94 -19.44 8.46
C GLN A 165 -3.73 -18.12 8.44
N LEU A 166 -3.45 -17.20 9.38
CA LEU A 166 -4.06 -15.88 9.44
C LEU A 166 -3.29 -14.83 8.63
N ILE A 167 -2.12 -15.20 8.09
CA ILE A 167 -1.28 -14.30 7.30
C ILE A 167 -1.66 -14.44 5.84
N HIS A 168 -2.12 -13.35 5.27
CA HIS A 168 -2.42 -13.24 3.84
C HIS A 168 -1.38 -12.34 3.16
N SER A 169 -1.12 -12.61 1.89
CA SER A 169 -0.19 -11.82 1.07
C SER A 169 -0.92 -11.18 -0.10
N LEU A 170 -0.62 -9.93 -0.37
CA LEU A 170 -0.95 -9.32 -1.65
C LEU A 170 -0.08 -9.94 -2.75
N SER A 171 -0.53 -9.87 -3.99
CA SER A 171 0.25 -10.28 -5.16
C SER A 171 1.06 -9.12 -5.74
N THR A 172 2.16 -9.45 -6.43
CA THR A 172 2.89 -8.46 -7.22
C THR A 172 1.98 -7.91 -8.32
N GLY A 173 1.81 -6.59 -8.34
CA GLY A 173 0.89 -5.90 -9.25
C GLY A 173 -0.40 -5.44 -8.58
N ASP A 174 -0.86 -6.08 -7.50
CA ASP A 174 -2.03 -5.63 -6.77
C ASP A 174 -1.87 -4.18 -6.31
N VAL A 175 -2.97 -3.43 -6.38
CA VAL A 175 -3.08 -2.10 -5.79
C VAL A 175 -4.00 -2.19 -4.58
N ALA A 176 -3.48 -1.87 -3.41
CA ALA A 176 -4.22 -1.97 -2.17
C ALA A 176 -4.35 -0.63 -1.46
N LEU A 177 -5.55 -0.31 -1.00
CA LEU A 177 -5.84 0.79 -0.10
C LEU A 177 -6.00 0.26 1.32
N LEU A 178 -5.10 0.69 2.20
CA LEU A 178 -5.04 0.28 3.60
C LEU A 178 -5.56 1.42 4.47
N LYS A 179 -6.69 1.21 5.14
CA LYS A 179 -7.25 2.17 6.08
C LYS A 179 -6.45 2.12 7.38
N GLY A 180 -5.97 3.27 7.83
CA GLY A 180 -5.18 3.40 9.05
C GLY A 180 -5.98 3.89 10.25
N GLU A 181 -5.29 4.11 11.37
CA GLU A 181 -5.91 4.53 12.64
C GLU A 181 -6.48 5.96 12.63
N ARG A 182 -6.00 6.82 11.71
CA ARG A 182 -6.48 8.21 11.62
C ARG A 182 -7.64 8.41 10.66
N TRP A 183 -8.17 7.35 10.08
CA TRP A 183 -9.41 7.45 9.32
C TRP A 183 -10.58 7.61 10.30
N GLU A 184 -11.36 8.65 10.12
CA GLU A 184 -12.50 8.95 10.98
C GLU A 184 -13.48 7.76 11.05
N GLY A 185 -13.79 7.30 12.26
CA GLY A 185 -14.65 6.14 12.51
C GLY A 185 -13.94 4.78 12.40
N ASN A 186 -12.64 4.73 12.09
CA ASN A 186 -11.86 3.50 11.97
C ASN A 186 -10.86 3.28 13.15
N GLU A 187 -11.03 4.02 14.24
CA GLU A 187 -10.16 3.90 15.42
C GLU A 187 -10.21 2.47 15.99
N GLY A 188 -9.06 1.87 16.16
CA GLY A 188 -8.91 0.49 16.61
C GLY A 188 -9.23 -0.57 15.54
N ALA A 189 -9.50 -0.18 14.27
CA ALA A 189 -9.84 -1.07 13.17
C ALA A 189 -8.92 -0.91 11.94
N GLY A 190 -7.84 -0.12 12.05
CA GLY A 190 -6.84 0.03 10.99
C GLY A 190 -6.24 -1.31 10.56
N LEU A 191 -5.90 -1.48 9.29
CA LEU A 191 -5.39 -2.74 8.76
C LEU A 191 -4.05 -3.12 9.40
N VAL A 192 -3.98 -4.32 9.96
CA VAL A 192 -2.75 -4.89 10.49
C VAL A 192 -1.95 -5.51 9.35
N HIS A 193 -0.76 -4.99 9.08
CA HIS A 193 0.06 -5.41 7.96
C HIS A 193 1.57 -5.32 8.27
N ARG A 194 2.39 -5.91 7.40
CA ARG A 194 3.85 -5.82 7.47
C ARG A 194 4.50 -5.92 6.10
N SER A 195 5.80 -5.60 6.04
CA SER A 195 6.64 -5.99 4.92
C SER A 195 6.85 -7.51 4.92
N PRO A 196 6.84 -8.17 3.74
CA PRO A 196 7.15 -9.59 3.63
C PRO A 196 8.57 -9.88 4.11
N ARG A 197 8.85 -11.13 4.44
CA ARG A 197 10.22 -11.59 4.70
C ARG A 197 11.09 -11.36 3.47
N ALA A 198 12.33 -10.94 3.68
CA ALA A 198 13.28 -10.79 2.58
C ALA A 198 13.69 -12.17 2.04
N GLU A 199 13.65 -12.32 0.73
CA GLU A 199 14.22 -13.46 0.05
C GLU A 199 15.64 -13.09 -0.43
N PRO A 200 16.67 -13.87 -0.09
CA PRO A 200 18.04 -13.57 -0.50
C PRO A 200 18.17 -13.40 -2.02
N GLY A 201 18.72 -12.27 -2.46
CA GLY A 201 18.93 -11.96 -3.88
C GLY A 201 17.70 -11.44 -4.62
N LEU A 202 16.53 -11.33 -3.98
CA LEU A 202 15.31 -10.78 -4.57
C LEU A 202 14.97 -9.43 -3.93
N ALA A 203 15.29 -8.35 -4.64
CA ALA A 203 14.89 -7.03 -4.21
C ALA A 203 13.45 -6.71 -4.64
N ARG A 204 12.78 -5.90 -3.84
CA ARG A 204 11.39 -5.49 -4.00
C ARG A 204 11.33 -4.06 -4.52
N LEU A 205 10.51 -3.78 -5.55
CA LEU A 205 10.14 -2.42 -5.96
C LEU A 205 8.76 -2.10 -5.39
N LEU A 206 8.73 -1.19 -4.42
CA LEU A 206 7.54 -0.78 -3.69
C LEU A 206 7.20 0.68 -3.97
N LEU A 207 5.96 0.95 -4.36
CA LEU A 207 5.34 2.27 -4.35
C LEU A 207 4.38 2.39 -3.17
N THR A 208 4.44 3.52 -2.48
CA THR A 208 3.41 3.91 -1.50
C THR A 208 2.97 5.34 -1.71
N LEU A 209 1.66 5.58 -1.60
CA LEU A 209 1.07 6.91 -1.49
C LEU A 209 0.45 7.05 -0.10
N ALA A 210 0.61 8.21 0.51
CA ALA A 210 0.02 8.52 1.80
C ALA A 210 -0.70 9.86 1.75
N TRP A 211 -1.88 9.91 2.33
CA TRP A 211 -2.59 11.17 2.53
C TRP A 211 -1.85 12.01 3.57
N LEU A 212 -1.41 13.20 3.15
CA LEU A 212 -0.81 14.20 4.02
C LEU A 212 -1.88 15.25 4.35
N ALA A 213 -2.15 15.41 5.64
CA ALA A 213 -3.07 16.42 6.14
C ALA A 213 -2.44 17.83 6.04
#